data_95423759ebbb2d9b5a5759611e27a680
#
_entry.id   95423759ebbb2d9b5a5759611e27a680
#
_cell.length_a   1.000
_cell.length_b   1.000
_cell.length_c   1.000
_cell.angle_alpha   90.00
_cell.angle_beta   90.00
_cell.angle_gamma   90.00
#
_symmetry.space_group_name_H-M   'P 1'
#
loop_
_entity.id
_entity.type
_entity.pdbx_description
1 polymer ?
#
loop_
_entity_poly.entity_id
_entity_poly.type
_entity_poly.pdbx_seq_one_letter_code
_entity_poly.pdbx_strand_id
1 'polypeptide(L)'
;MKTIQKSGPDGEITTSFEYDGIQRLVRVTDTEGNVTTSTYDMGDRRTEVNHPASGITSFTYDALGNVLTKQTANLAKEGKFITYDYDYQRLTGINYPDHPENNVKYYYGGRNASQNRIGRLMLREDGTDAIEYFYGKMGEVTKTRRTMI
;
A
#
# COMPACT_ATOMS: atom_id res chain seq x y z
N MET A 1 11.86 2.94 -23.21
CA MET A 1 12.68 1.69 -23.23
C MET A 1 11.75 0.53 -23.08
N LYS A 2 11.92 -0.55 -23.84
CA LYS A 2 11.08 -1.76 -23.78
C LYS A 2 11.96 -2.95 -23.39
N THR A 3 11.57 -3.68 -22.36
CA THR A 3 12.24 -4.90 -21.91
C THR A 3 11.29 -6.09 -22.10
N ILE A 4 11.80 -7.23 -22.54
CA ILE A 4 11.04 -8.47 -22.71
C ILE A 4 11.70 -9.52 -21.83
N GLN A 5 10.91 -10.16 -20.95
CA GLN A 5 11.35 -11.30 -20.16
C GLN A 5 10.72 -12.56 -20.74
N LYS A 6 11.57 -13.55 -21.00
CA LYS A 6 11.16 -14.88 -21.49
C LYS A 6 11.49 -15.92 -20.44
N SER A 7 10.61 -16.87 -20.17
CA SER A 7 10.91 -17.99 -19.28
C SER A 7 10.08 -19.24 -19.62
N GLY A 8 10.68 -20.41 -19.50
CA GLY A 8 10.06 -21.73 -19.46
C GLY A 8 10.55 -22.71 -20.53
N PRO A 9 10.67 -24.02 -20.19
CA PRO A 9 10.99 -25.09 -21.14
C PRO A 9 9.80 -25.50 -22.03
N ASP A 10 8.56 -25.20 -21.62
CA ASP A 10 7.33 -25.68 -22.26
C ASP A 10 6.58 -24.63 -23.09
N GLY A 11 7.22 -23.52 -23.40
CA GLY A 11 6.65 -22.43 -24.18
C GLY A 11 7.24 -21.07 -23.85
N GLU A 12 7.15 -20.16 -24.81
CA GLU A 12 7.69 -18.82 -24.67
C GLU A 12 6.68 -17.94 -23.91
N ILE A 13 6.88 -17.78 -22.58
CA ILE A 13 6.16 -16.79 -21.79
C ILE A 13 6.84 -15.44 -22.00
N THR A 14 6.19 -14.51 -22.66
CA THR A 14 6.73 -13.17 -22.94
C THR A 14 5.98 -12.11 -22.18
N THR A 15 6.70 -11.38 -21.31
CA THR A 15 6.18 -10.15 -20.70
C THR A 15 6.97 -8.97 -21.22
N SER A 16 6.28 -7.95 -21.74
CA SER A 16 6.92 -6.73 -22.19
C SER A 16 6.67 -5.57 -21.23
N PHE A 17 7.72 -4.76 -21.02
CA PHE A 17 7.71 -3.61 -20.14
C PHE A 17 8.06 -2.36 -20.93
N GLU A 18 7.25 -1.31 -20.80
CA GLU A 18 7.51 -0.01 -21.45
C GLU A 18 7.70 1.06 -20.38
N TYR A 19 8.68 1.91 -20.61
CA TYR A 19 9.08 2.97 -19.69
C TYR A 19 8.98 4.33 -20.36
N ASP A 20 8.65 5.36 -19.61
CA ASP A 20 8.67 6.74 -20.07
C ASP A 20 10.09 7.32 -20.20
N GLY A 21 10.19 8.60 -20.56
CA GLY A 21 11.46 9.30 -20.79
C GLY A 21 12.36 9.42 -19.56
N ILE A 22 11.82 9.24 -18.35
CA ILE A 22 12.55 9.25 -17.08
C ILE A 22 12.57 7.89 -16.38
N GLN A 23 12.33 6.82 -17.16
CA GLN A 23 12.43 5.42 -16.77
C GLN A 23 11.39 4.93 -15.77
N ARG A 24 10.20 5.53 -15.68
CA ARG A 24 9.08 4.99 -14.90
C ARG A 24 8.33 3.97 -15.74
N LEU A 25 7.92 2.86 -15.12
CA LEU A 25 7.17 1.79 -15.78
C LEU A 25 5.73 2.24 -16.06
N VAL A 26 5.42 2.51 -17.35
CA VAL A 26 4.11 3.01 -17.77
C VAL A 26 3.21 1.93 -18.35
N ARG A 27 3.77 0.80 -18.80
CA ARG A 27 3.00 -0.27 -19.43
C ARG A 27 3.64 -1.63 -19.23
N VAL A 28 2.82 -2.62 -18.90
CA VAL A 28 3.17 -4.04 -18.89
C VAL A 28 2.19 -4.77 -19.79
N THR A 29 2.69 -5.63 -20.67
CA THR A 29 1.85 -6.51 -21.50
C THR A 29 2.28 -7.94 -21.24
N ASP A 30 1.34 -8.80 -20.85
CA ASP A 30 1.60 -10.22 -20.61
C ASP A 30 1.54 -11.03 -21.93
N THR A 31 1.79 -12.33 -21.82
CA THR A 31 1.81 -13.25 -22.97
C THR A 31 0.45 -13.37 -23.66
N GLU A 32 -0.64 -13.14 -22.94
CA GLU A 32 -2.01 -13.19 -23.46
C GLU A 32 -2.45 -11.87 -24.09
N GLY A 33 -1.59 -10.85 -24.05
CA GLY A 33 -1.86 -9.51 -24.57
C GLY A 33 -2.63 -8.61 -23.60
N ASN A 34 -2.83 -9.01 -22.35
CA ASN A 34 -3.43 -8.16 -21.34
C ASN A 34 -2.48 -7.01 -21.01
N VAL A 35 -3.02 -5.81 -20.96
CA VAL A 35 -2.25 -4.58 -20.78
C VAL A 35 -2.58 -3.93 -19.45
N THR A 36 -1.57 -3.77 -18.61
CA THR A 36 -1.63 -2.92 -17.40
C THR A 36 -0.89 -1.61 -17.68
N THR A 37 -1.53 -0.47 -17.39
CA THR A 37 -0.89 0.85 -17.51
C THR A 37 -0.79 1.55 -16.17
N SER A 38 0.21 2.42 -16.04
CA SER A 38 0.40 3.27 -14.85
C SER A 38 0.64 4.71 -15.26
N THR A 39 0.07 5.65 -14.51
CA THR A 39 0.33 7.09 -14.63
C THR A 39 0.99 7.62 -13.35
N TYR A 40 1.72 8.71 -13.49
CA TYR A 40 2.52 9.30 -12.41
C TYR A 40 2.33 10.81 -12.39
N ASP A 41 2.46 11.40 -11.21
CA ASP A 41 2.55 12.85 -11.05
C ASP A 41 3.98 13.37 -11.28
N MET A 42 4.16 14.68 -11.11
CA MET A 42 5.46 15.34 -11.26
C MET A 42 6.47 14.99 -10.15
N GLY A 43 6.00 14.40 -9.05
CA GLY A 43 6.82 13.92 -7.93
C GLY A 43 7.14 12.41 -8.00
N ASP A 44 7.00 11.79 -9.19
CA ASP A 44 7.23 10.36 -9.46
C ASP A 44 6.34 9.41 -8.65
N ARG A 45 5.22 9.90 -8.13
CA ARG A 45 4.26 9.09 -7.38
C ARG A 45 3.20 8.56 -8.34
N ARG A 46 2.90 7.27 -8.26
CA ARG A 46 1.93 6.61 -9.14
C ARG A 46 0.50 7.02 -8.76
N THR A 47 -0.15 7.78 -9.61
CA THR A 47 -1.52 8.29 -9.40
C THR A 47 -2.60 7.33 -9.87
N GLU A 48 -2.29 6.45 -10.83
CA GLU A 48 -3.27 5.51 -11.35
C GLU A 48 -2.61 4.22 -11.85
N VAL A 49 -3.32 3.12 -11.68
CA VAL A 49 -3.06 1.84 -12.34
C VAL A 49 -4.36 1.38 -13.01
N ASN A 50 -4.30 1.10 -14.29
CA ASN A 50 -5.40 0.47 -15.02
C ASN A 50 -5.02 -0.98 -15.33
N HIS A 51 -5.73 -1.91 -14.71
CA HIS A 51 -5.51 -3.35 -14.88
C HIS A 51 -6.73 -3.99 -15.58
N PRO A 52 -6.54 -4.84 -16.60
CA PRO A 52 -7.66 -5.35 -17.42
C PRO A 52 -8.72 -6.11 -16.62
N ALA A 53 -8.32 -6.84 -15.57
CA ALA A 53 -9.25 -7.61 -14.75
C ALA A 53 -9.88 -6.82 -13.59
N SER A 54 -9.15 -5.89 -12.94
CA SER A 54 -9.61 -5.15 -11.76
C SER A 54 -10.04 -3.72 -12.05
N GLY A 55 -9.82 -3.23 -13.27
CA GLY A 55 -10.10 -1.85 -13.66
C GLY A 55 -9.12 -0.85 -13.08
N ILE A 56 -9.56 0.39 -12.98
CA ILE A 56 -8.74 1.52 -12.54
C ILE A 56 -8.67 1.57 -11.01
N THR A 57 -7.45 1.71 -10.50
CA THR A 57 -7.19 2.09 -9.12
C THR A 57 -6.43 3.41 -9.11
N SER A 58 -6.94 4.41 -8.41
CA SER A 58 -6.33 5.74 -8.28
C SER A 58 -5.86 6.02 -6.86
N PHE A 59 -4.88 6.93 -6.76
CA PHE A 59 -4.26 7.34 -5.51
C PHE A 59 -4.10 8.86 -5.46
N THR A 60 -4.27 9.44 -4.27
CA THR A 60 -3.88 10.82 -3.98
C THR A 60 -2.84 10.86 -2.87
N TYR A 61 -2.06 11.92 -2.81
CA TYR A 61 -0.93 12.05 -1.89
C TYR A 61 -0.94 13.41 -1.20
N ASP A 62 -0.37 13.44 0.01
CA ASP A 62 -0.05 14.69 0.68
C ASP A 62 1.28 15.29 0.17
N ALA A 63 1.66 16.45 0.71
CA ALA A 63 2.90 17.13 0.36
C ALA A 63 4.16 16.35 0.79
N LEU A 64 4.07 15.44 1.75
CA LEU A 64 5.16 14.59 2.24
C LEU A 64 5.30 13.29 1.42
N GLY A 65 4.37 13.03 0.47
CA GLY A 65 4.36 11.82 -0.34
C GLY A 65 3.59 10.65 0.28
N ASN A 66 2.89 10.85 1.39
CA ASN A 66 2.03 9.82 1.97
C ASN A 66 0.76 9.67 1.13
N VAL A 67 0.28 8.43 0.94
CA VAL A 67 -0.99 8.16 0.26
C VAL A 67 -2.16 8.65 1.13
N LEU A 68 -2.93 9.63 0.68
CA LEU A 68 -4.13 10.10 1.39
C LEU A 68 -5.35 9.25 1.08
N THR A 69 -5.54 8.91 -0.21
CA THR A 69 -6.69 8.11 -0.63
C THR A 69 -6.28 7.04 -1.62
N LYS A 70 -7.04 5.95 -1.60
CA LYS A 70 -7.04 4.92 -2.64
C LYS A 70 -8.47 4.67 -3.09
N GLN A 71 -8.70 4.67 -4.40
CA GLN A 71 -10.01 4.38 -4.97
C GLN A 71 -9.88 3.24 -5.98
N THR A 72 -10.56 2.13 -5.73
CA THR A 72 -10.68 1.03 -6.69
C THR A 72 -11.82 1.27 -7.66
N ALA A 73 -11.88 0.53 -8.76
CA ALA A 73 -12.95 0.65 -9.75
C ALA A 73 -14.36 0.46 -9.15
N ASN A 74 -14.51 -0.38 -8.13
CA ASN A 74 -15.80 -0.57 -7.46
C ASN A 74 -16.16 0.64 -6.58
N LEU A 75 -15.22 1.14 -5.78
CA LEU A 75 -15.44 2.32 -4.95
C LEU A 75 -15.73 3.57 -5.79
N ALA A 76 -15.15 3.67 -6.98
CA ALA A 76 -15.37 4.79 -7.90
C ALA A 76 -16.85 4.88 -8.37
N LYS A 77 -17.53 3.75 -8.54
CA LYS A 77 -18.95 3.72 -8.92
C LYS A 77 -19.86 4.39 -7.88
N GLU A 78 -19.41 4.40 -6.62
CA GLU A 78 -20.15 4.95 -5.49
C GLU A 78 -19.54 6.27 -4.96
N GLY A 79 -18.49 6.77 -5.60
CA GLY A 79 -17.79 7.98 -5.16
C GLY A 79 -17.05 7.82 -3.81
N LYS A 80 -16.74 6.59 -3.42
CA LYS A 80 -16.11 6.24 -2.13
C LYS A 80 -14.60 6.09 -2.26
N PHE A 81 -13.90 6.22 -1.13
CA PHE A 81 -12.44 6.12 -1.02
C PHE A 81 -12.04 5.37 0.25
N ILE A 82 -10.98 4.57 0.17
CA ILE A 82 -10.21 4.18 1.34
C ILE A 82 -9.34 5.39 1.70
N THR A 83 -9.35 5.81 2.96
CA THR A 83 -8.55 6.94 3.44
C THR A 83 -7.49 6.50 4.43
N TYR A 84 -6.40 7.24 4.47
CA TYR A 84 -5.24 6.96 5.30
C TYR A 84 -4.91 8.18 6.15
N ASP A 85 -4.74 7.98 7.45
CA ASP A 85 -4.40 9.03 8.41
C ASP A 85 -2.94 8.91 8.83
N TYR A 86 -2.27 10.04 9.02
CA TYR A 86 -0.85 10.07 9.35
C TYR A 86 -0.54 11.07 10.49
N ASP A 87 0.47 10.71 11.26
CA ASP A 87 1.23 11.64 12.11
C ASP A 87 2.60 11.84 11.44
N TYR A 88 2.76 12.93 10.68
CA TYR A 88 3.83 13.18 9.71
C TYR A 88 3.93 12.06 8.66
N GLN A 89 4.90 11.15 8.78
CA GLN A 89 5.10 10.01 7.89
C GLN A 89 4.71 8.67 8.53
N ARG A 90 4.15 8.69 9.74
CA ARG A 90 3.70 7.48 10.43
C ARG A 90 2.22 7.26 10.18
N LEU A 91 1.87 6.17 9.55
CA LEU A 91 0.48 5.77 9.33
C LEU A 91 -0.21 5.53 10.68
N THR A 92 -1.30 6.26 10.97
CA THR A 92 -2.07 6.14 12.21
C THR A 92 -3.43 5.51 12.01
N GLY A 93 -3.96 5.53 10.78
CA GLY A 93 -5.25 4.92 10.48
C GLY A 93 -5.43 4.52 9.03
N ILE A 94 -6.27 3.50 8.80
CA ILE A 94 -6.82 3.13 7.50
C ILE A 94 -8.32 3.00 7.68
N ASN A 95 -9.10 3.73 6.88
CA ASN A 95 -10.55 3.73 6.98
C ASN A 95 -11.16 3.16 5.69
N TYR A 96 -11.97 2.13 5.83
CA TYR A 96 -12.69 1.46 4.76
C TYR A 96 -14.14 1.95 4.71
N PRO A 97 -14.61 2.58 3.62
CA PRO A 97 -15.91 3.23 3.57
C PRO A 97 -17.10 2.28 3.67
N ASP A 98 -16.96 1.06 3.14
CA ASP A 98 -18.03 0.06 3.12
C ASP A 98 -17.96 -0.94 4.28
N HIS A 99 -16.82 -1.00 4.95
CA HIS A 99 -16.50 -1.96 6.00
C HIS A 99 -15.77 -1.28 7.16
N PRO A 100 -16.43 -0.34 7.88
CA PRO A 100 -15.80 0.38 8.99
C PRO A 100 -15.35 -0.55 10.13
N GLU A 101 -15.92 -1.75 10.24
CA GLU A 101 -15.45 -2.82 11.13
C GLU A 101 -14.05 -3.31 10.81
N ASN A 102 -13.56 -3.10 9.58
CA ASN A 102 -12.21 -3.44 9.14
C ASN A 102 -11.22 -2.26 9.27
N ASN A 103 -11.66 -1.11 9.80
CA ASN A 103 -10.77 0.02 10.01
C ASN A 103 -9.61 -0.37 10.91
N VAL A 104 -8.41 0.09 10.54
CA VAL A 104 -7.18 -0.23 11.28
C VAL A 104 -6.65 1.02 11.94
N LYS A 105 -6.22 0.90 13.20
CA LYS A 105 -5.54 1.96 13.94
C LYS A 105 -4.16 1.51 14.37
N TYR A 106 -3.20 2.44 14.29
CA TYR A 106 -1.82 2.22 14.66
C TYR A 106 -1.41 3.22 15.74
N TYR A 107 -0.89 2.71 16.85
CA TYR A 107 -0.44 3.53 17.98
C TYR A 107 1.07 3.38 18.16
N TYR A 108 1.74 4.49 18.30
CA TYR A 108 3.18 4.54 18.46
C TYR A 108 3.56 4.94 19.87
N GLY A 109 4.64 4.38 20.37
CA GLY A 109 5.14 4.69 21.71
C GLY A 109 5.60 6.14 21.84
N GLY A 110 4.99 6.86 22.77
CA GLY A 110 5.40 8.23 23.14
C GLY A 110 6.75 8.27 23.87
N ARG A 111 7.18 9.47 24.29
CA ARG A 111 8.49 9.71 24.95
C ARG A 111 8.72 8.88 26.21
N ASN A 112 7.66 8.51 26.92
CA ASN A 112 7.70 7.73 28.16
C ASN A 112 7.35 6.25 27.97
N ALA A 113 7.26 5.77 26.74
CA ALA A 113 6.91 4.39 26.46
C ALA A 113 8.01 3.43 26.97
N SER A 114 7.61 2.45 27.79
CA SER A 114 8.48 1.40 28.29
C SER A 114 8.83 0.36 27.23
N GLN A 115 9.75 -0.56 27.53
CA GLN A 115 10.07 -1.74 26.71
C GLN A 115 10.55 -1.39 25.29
N ASN A 116 11.38 -0.36 25.17
CA ASN A 116 12.00 0.09 23.93
C ASN A 116 10.99 0.49 22.82
N ARG A 117 9.76 0.89 23.21
CA ARG A 117 8.69 1.25 22.26
C ARG A 117 8.71 2.71 21.80
N ILE A 118 9.56 3.57 22.34
CA ILE A 118 9.60 4.99 21.99
C ILE A 118 9.74 5.15 20.46
N GLY A 119 8.77 5.84 19.85
CA GLY A 119 8.71 6.08 18.41
C GLY A 119 8.40 4.86 17.54
N ARG A 120 8.26 3.66 18.12
CA ARG A 120 7.95 2.41 17.42
C ARG A 120 6.47 2.06 17.51
N LEU A 121 5.99 1.25 16.58
CA LEU A 121 4.62 0.73 16.61
C LEU A 121 4.41 -0.06 17.90
N MET A 122 3.49 0.40 18.73
CA MET A 122 3.19 -0.20 20.03
C MET A 122 1.98 -1.14 19.95
N LEU A 123 0.95 -0.70 19.22
CA LEU A 123 -0.31 -1.42 19.09
C LEU A 123 -0.87 -1.20 17.68
N ARG A 124 -1.37 -2.26 17.07
CA ARG A 124 -2.27 -2.24 15.91
C ARG A 124 -3.58 -2.84 16.34
N GLU A 125 -4.68 -2.19 16.04
CA GLU A 125 -6.02 -2.74 16.27
C GLU A 125 -6.90 -2.61 15.04
N ASP A 126 -7.83 -3.54 14.88
CA ASP A 126 -8.94 -3.48 13.94
C ASP A 126 -10.22 -4.01 14.64
N GLY A 127 -11.32 -4.19 13.91
CA GLY A 127 -12.58 -4.64 14.48
C GLY A 127 -12.59 -6.10 14.97
N THR A 128 -11.52 -6.86 14.79
CA THR A 128 -11.43 -8.28 15.16
C THR A 128 -10.37 -8.57 16.21
N ASP A 129 -9.26 -7.86 16.17
CA ASP A 129 -8.15 -8.08 17.09
C ASP A 129 -7.30 -6.82 17.36
N ALA A 130 -6.50 -6.93 18.43
CA ALA A 130 -5.45 -6.01 18.76
C ALA A 130 -4.12 -6.75 18.91
N ILE A 131 -3.08 -6.26 18.25
CA ILE A 131 -1.73 -6.82 18.32
C ILE A 131 -0.79 -5.80 18.96
N GLU A 132 -0.25 -6.16 20.12
CA GLU A 132 0.74 -5.38 20.85
C GLU A 132 2.15 -5.89 20.55
N TYR A 133 3.09 -4.97 20.35
CA TYR A 133 4.48 -5.23 19.99
C TYR A 133 5.43 -4.86 21.12
N PHE A 134 6.45 -5.69 21.34
CA PHE A 134 7.49 -5.52 22.34
C PHE A 134 8.86 -5.63 21.67
N TYR A 135 9.79 -4.77 22.06
CA TYR A 135 11.06 -4.63 21.37
C TYR A 135 12.25 -4.87 22.30
N GLY A 136 13.29 -5.50 21.76
CA GLY A 136 14.58 -5.57 22.36
C GLY A 136 15.38 -4.27 22.23
N LYS A 137 16.58 -4.26 22.79
CA LYS A 137 17.44 -3.05 22.83
C LYS A 137 17.87 -2.56 21.44
N MET A 138 17.99 -3.47 20.46
CA MET A 138 18.36 -3.14 19.09
C MET A 138 17.17 -2.80 18.19
N GLY A 139 15.95 -2.86 18.73
CA GLY A 139 14.71 -2.54 17.99
C GLY A 139 14.07 -3.72 17.28
N GLU A 140 14.59 -4.91 17.48
CA GLU A 140 13.97 -6.16 17.03
C GLU A 140 12.69 -6.44 17.82
N VAL A 141 11.68 -7.03 17.16
CA VAL A 141 10.46 -7.48 17.83
C VAL A 141 10.78 -8.76 18.61
N THR A 142 10.72 -8.69 19.93
CA THR A 142 11.01 -9.83 20.81
C THR A 142 9.77 -10.59 21.22
N LYS A 143 8.58 -9.95 21.19
CA LYS A 143 7.32 -10.55 21.56
C LYS A 143 6.16 -9.80 20.88
N THR A 144 5.13 -10.52 20.51
CA THR A 144 3.81 -9.98 20.19
C THR A 144 2.76 -10.57 21.13
N ARG A 145 1.72 -9.79 21.44
CA ARG A 145 0.54 -10.26 22.16
C ARG A 145 -0.68 -9.91 21.33
N ARG A 146 -1.46 -10.93 20.98
CA ARG A 146 -2.72 -10.77 20.27
C ARG A 146 -3.88 -10.93 21.26
N THR A 147 -4.83 -10.02 21.17
CA THR A 147 -6.08 -10.06 21.94
C THR A 147 -7.24 -10.01 20.94
N MET A 148 -8.16 -10.95 21.02
CA MET A 148 -9.41 -10.92 20.23
C MET A 148 -10.37 -9.92 20.89
N ILE A 149 -11.07 -9.14 20.08
CA ILE A 149 -12.06 -8.13 20.50
C ILE A 149 -13.46 -8.71 20.34
#